data_ef4e3ce00f1547b3452e65a894ef5f5f
#
_entry.id   ef4e3ce00f1547b3452e65a894ef5f5f
#
_cell.length_a   1.000
_cell.length_b   1.000
_cell.length_c   1.000
_cell.angle_alpha   90.00
_cell.angle_beta   90.00
_cell.angle_gamma   90.00
#
_symmetry.space_group_name_H-M   'P 1'
#
loop_
_entity.id
_entity.type
_entity.pdbx_description
1 polymer ?
#
loop_
_entity_poly.entity_id
_entity_poly.type
_entity_poly.pdbx_seq_one_letter_code
_entity_poly.pdbx_strand_id
1 'polypeptide(L)'
;MRHGERVEQHGAETFYNWTFGSISTTFTLPAKFYIDLSYNYQSRIDLGNCWVEPDHRLQAGVKKRFGDRFTASFSVQNLLDQGQVIGAHGDGFVRTMNARQTWSNRSFRIGLTYNFKSGKAFKRKAVEAGSADEKSRL
;
A
#
# COMPACT_ATOMS: atom_id res chain seq x y z
N MET A 1 5.03 -17.16 2.13
CA MET A 1 6.36 -17.38 2.76
C MET A 1 6.17 -17.52 4.24
N ARG A 2 6.54 -18.65 4.81
CA ARG A 2 6.53 -18.87 6.26
C ARG A 2 7.90 -18.47 6.80
N HIS A 3 7.95 -17.45 7.63
CA HIS A 3 9.13 -17.14 8.42
C HIS A 3 8.82 -17.57 9.85
N GLY A 4 9.51 -18.61 10.32
CA GLY A 4 9.48 -19.00 11.71
C GLY A 4 10.84 -18.65 12.31
N GLU A 5 10.87 -17.75 13.25
CA GLU A 5 12.04 -17.38 14.01
C GLU A 5 11.94 -18.04 15.41
N ARG A 6 12.96 -18.79 15.78
CA ARG A 6 13.03 -19.49 17.07
C ARG A 6 13.86 -18.65 18.03
N VAL A 7 13.26 -18.20 19.10
CA VAL A 7 13.96 -17.52 20.20
C VAL A 7 13.88 -18.42 21.44
N GLU A 8 15.02 -18.97 21.87
CA GLU A 8 15.13 -19.71 23.13
C GLU A 8 15.25 -18.73 24.28
N GLN A 9 14.23 -18.65 25.12
CA GLN A 9 14.34 -18.11 26.48
C GLN A 9 13.65 -19.04 27.46
N HIS A 10 14.43 -19.60 28.36
CA HIS A 10 14.01 -20.36 29.53
C HIS A 10 12.98 -21.49 29.28
N GLY A 11 13.36 -22.51 28.50
CA GLY A 11 12.67 -23.80 28.49
C GLY A 11 11.28 -23.85 27.85
N ALA A 12 10.77 -22.78 27.30
CA ALA A 12 9.55 -22.74 26.50
C ALA A 12 9.86 -22.30 25.07
N GLU A 13 9.76 -23.23 24.12
CA GLU A 13 9.83 -22.89 22.69
C GLU A 13 8.60 -22.07 22.32
N THR A 14 8.75 -20.79 22.09
CA THR A 14 7.67 -19.92 21.62
C THR A 14 7.70 -19.85 20.09
N PHE A 15 6.72 -20.46 19.45
CA PHE A 15 6.56 -20.39 17.99
C PHE A 15 5.77 -19.15 17.61
N TYR A 16 6.41 -18.22 16.90
CA TYR A 16 5.73 -17.10 16.29
C TYR A 16 5.19 -17.54 14.93
N ASN A 17 3.88 -17.63 14.79
CA ASN A 17 3.24 -17.95 13.53
C ASN A 17 2.29 -16.81 13.15
N TRP A 18 2.65 -16.10 12.10
CA TRP A 18 1.80 -15.05 11.55
C TRP A 18 1.71 -15.18 10.03
N THR A 19 0.57 -14.80 9.48
CA THR A 19 0.29 -14.83 8.05
C THR A 19 -0.18 -13.46 7.60
N PHE A 20 0.39 -13.01 6.50
CA PHE A 20 -0.02 -11.77 5.83
C PHE A 20 -0.46 -12.10 4.41
N GLY A 21 -1.57 -11.50 3.97
CA GLY A 21 -2.08 -11.63 2.60
C GLY A 21 -2.56 -10.27 2.09
N SER A 22 -2.30 -9.99 0.82
CA SER A 22 -2.84 -8.81 0.15
C SER A 22 -3.34 -9.15 -1.24
N ILE A 23 -4.47 -8.56 -1.61
CA ILE A 23 -5.04 -8.60 -2.94
C ILE A 23 -5.33 -7.17 -3.36
N SER A 24 -4.90 -6.79 -4.57
CA SER A 24 -5.25 -5.52 -5.17
C SER A 24 -5.68 -5.72 -6.61
N THR A 25 -6.68 -4.96 -7.04
CA THR A 25 -7.20 -4.99 -8.39
C THR A 25 -7.58 -3.61 -8.86
N THR A 26 -7.37 -3.34 -10.15
CA THR A 26 -7.76 -2.10 -10.80
C THR A 26 -8.68 -2.42 -11.97
N PHE A 27 -9.88 -1.89 -11.94
CA PHE A 27 -10.84 -1.97 -13.04
C PHE A 27 -10.73 -0.74 -13.91
N THR A 28 -10.49 -0.94 -15.19
CA THR A 28 -10.52 0.13 -16.19
C THR A 28 -11.87 0.12 -16.88
N LEU A 29 -12.64 1.18 -16.68
CA LEU A 29 -13.96 1.35 -17.24
C LEU A 29 -13.93 2.31 -18.45
N PRO A 30 -14.97 2.28 -19.31
CA PRO A 30 -15.13 3.27 -20.39
C PRO A 30 -15.08 4.71 -19.87
N ALA A 31 -14.85 5.66 -20.75
CA ALA A 31 -14.75 7.10 -20.42
C ALA A 31 -13.60 7.45 -19.46
N LYS A 32 -12.50 6.67 -19.44
CA LYS A 32 -11.29 6.91 -18.64
C LYS A 32 -11.54 6.94 -17.14
N PHE A 33 -12.43 6.06 -16.66
CA PHE A 33 -12.62 5.77 -15.25
C PHE A 33 -11.74 4.59 -14.82
N TYR A 34 -11.19 4.68 -13.63
CA TYR A 34 -10.40 3.64 -12.98
C TYR A 34 -10.92 3.46 -11.57
N ILE A 35 -11.16 2.20 -11.18
CA ILE A 35 -11.56 1.82 -9.83
C ILE A 35 -10.47 0.93 -9.28
N ASP A 36 -9.87 1.36 -8.17
CA ASP A 36 -8.85 0.62 -7.45
C ASP A 36 -9.47 0.03 -6.18
N LEU A 37 -9.28 -1.26 -5.96
CA LEU A 37 -9.70 -1.97 -4.77
C LEU A 37 -8.51 -2.74 -4.21
N SER A 38 -8.23 -2.59 -2.92
CA SER A 38 -7.16 -3.30 -2.24
C SER A 38 -7.63 -3.82 -0.89
N TYR A 39 -7.37 -5.08 -0.63
CA TYR A 39 -7.66 -5.75 0.62
C TYR A 39 -6.39 -6.34 1.20
N ASN A 40 -6.13 -6.04 2.47
CA ASN A 40 -4.99 -6.57 3.21
C ASN A 40 -5.52 -7.32 4.44
N TYR A 41 -4.94 -8.47 4.69
CA TYR A 41 -5.23 -9.33 5.83
C TYR A 41 -3.94 -9.62 6.60
N GLN A 42 -4.01 -9.49 7.91
CA GLN A 42 -2.98 -9.93 8.84
C GLN A 42 -3.63 -10.86 9.86
N SER A 43 -3.05 -12.05 10.04
CA SER A 43 -3.52 -12.96 11.08
C SER A 43 -3.11 -12.45 12.47
N ARG A 44 -3.64 -13.10 13.50
CA ARG A 44 -3.19 -12.89 14.87
C ARG A 44 -1.68 -13.10 14.97
N ILE A 45 -1.05 -12.21 15.71
CA ILE A 45 0.38 -12.32 16.07
C ILE A 45 0.43 -12.58 17.57
N ASP A 46 1.03 -13.68 17.96
CA ASP A 46 1.30 -14.03 19.36
C ASP A 46 2.78 -13.78 19.66
N LEU A 47 3.06 -12.94 20.63
CA LEU A 47 4.40 -12.53 21.06
C LEU A 47 4.74 -13.05 22.46
N GLY A 48 4.21 -14.20 22.83
CA GLY A 48 4.37 -14.81 24.14
C GLY A 48 3.44 -14.21 25.18
N ASN A 49 3.83 -13.13 25.82
CA ASN A 49 3.01 -12.44 26.84
C ASN A 49 2.07 -11.36 26.26
N CYS A 50 2.10 -11.15 24.97
CA CYS A 50 1.15 -10.26 24.31
C CYS A 50 0.73 -10.80 22.93
N TRP A 51 -0.41 -10.36 22.45
CA TRP A 51 -0.92 -10.71 21.15
C TRP A 51 -1.55 -9.51 20.44
N VAL A 52 -1.54 -9.55 19.13
CA VAL A 52 -2.23 -8.59 18.27
C VAL A 52 -3.34 -9.34 17.56
N GLU A 53 -4.57 -8.84 17.65
CA GLU A 53 -5.71 -9.45 16.97
C GLU A 53 -5.59 -9.32 15.44
N PRO A 54 -6.27 -10.22 14.69
CA PRO A 54 -6.29 -10.14 13.24
C PRO A 54 -6.77 -8.78 12.74
N ASP A 55 -6.16 -8.29 11.67
CA ASP A 55 -6.50 -7.00 11.06
C ASP A 55 -6.90 -7.18 9.59
N HIS A 56 -7.98 -6.51 9.21
CA HIS A 56 -8.55 -6.52 7.88
C HIS A 56 -8.66 -5.08 7.37
N ARG A 57 -7.95 -4.74 6.31
CA ARG A 57 -7.98 -3.39 5.75
C ARG A 57 -8.47 -3.43 4.32
N LEU A 58 -9.61 -2.80 4.09
CA LEU A 58 -10.18 -2.58 2.78
C LEU A 58 -9.97 -1.13 2.37
N GLN A 59 -9.41 -0.93 1.17
CA GLN A 59 -9.22 0.38 0.55
C GLN A 59 -9.92 0.39 -0.80
N ALA A 60 -10.56 1.50 -1.12
CA ALA A 60 -11.19 1.70 -2.40
C ALA A 60 -10.85 3.09 -2.95
N GLY A 61 -10.69 3.18 -4.26
CA GLY A 61 -10.39 4.43 -4.93
C GLY A 61 -11.06 4.50 -6.29
N VAL A 62 -11.43 5.72 -6.68
CA VAL A 62 -11.94 6.03 -8.01
C VAL A 62 -11.12 7.17 -8.58
N LYS A 63 -10.69 7.02 -9.82
CA LYS A 63 -9.97 8.04 -10.57
C LYS A 63 -10.65 8.25 -11.91
N LYS A 64 -10.86 9.51 -12.29
CA LYS A 64 -11.35 9.89 -13.60
C LYS A 64 -10.41 10.88 -14.28
N ARG A 65 -10.05 10.58 -15.52
CA ARG A 65 -9.29 11.49 -16.37
C ARG A 65 -10.23 12.24 -17.29
N PHE A 66 -10.18 13.57 -17.24
CA PHE A 66 -10.90 14.48 -18.12
C PHE A 66 -9.94 14.99 -19.20
N GLY A 67 -10.04 14.40 -20.38
CA GLY A 67 -9.07 14.68 -21.44
C GLY A 67 -7.65 14.26 -21.06
N ASP A 68 -6.66 15.05 -21.47
CA ASP A 68 -5.24 14.77 -21.25
C ASP A 68 -4.60 15.61 -20.15
N ARG A 69 -5.35 16.55 -19.59
CA ARG A 69 -4.82 17.57 -18.68
C ARG A 69 -5.33 17.44 -17.25
N PHE A 70 -6.56 17.02 -17.06
CA PHE A 70 -7.19 17.03 -15.75
C PHE A 70 -7.52 15.62 -15.26
N THR A 71 -7.19 15.32 -14.01
CA THR A 71 -7.51 14.07 -13.34
C THR A 71 -8.08 14.37 -11.97
N ALA A 72 -9.26 13.82 -11.68
CA ALA A 72 -9.85 13.82 -10.35
C ALA A 72 -9.73 12.42 -9.76
N SER A 73 -9.44 12.33 -8.47
CA SER A 73 -9.38 11.08 -7.72
C SER A 73 -10.04 11.23 -6.35
N PHE A 74 -10.69 10.16 -5.94
CA PHE A 74 -11.25 10.02 -4.60
C PHE A 74 -10.85 8.63 -4.07
N SER A 75 -10.39 8.56 -2.85
CA SER A 75 -10.05 7.29 -2.22
C SER A 75 -10.44 7.26 -0.75
N VAL A 76 -10.80 6.07 -0.30
CA VAL A 76 -11.14 5.76 1.09
C VAL A 76 -10.19 4.68 1.56
N GLN A 77 -9.49 4.94 2.65
CA GLN A 77 -8.64 3.96 3.33
C GLN A 77 -9.36 3.44 4.57
N ASN A 78 -9.11 2.19 4.92
CA ASN A 78 -9.72 1.50 6.04
C ASN A 78 -11.26 1.60 6.04
N LEU A 79 -11.87 1.18 4.94
CA LEU A 79 -13.33 1.23 4.74
C LEU A 79 -14.10 0.48 5.83
N LEU A 80 -13.51 -0.58 6.40
CA LEU A 80 -14.08 -1.39 7.47
C LEU A 80 -14.01 -0.72 8.84
N ASP A 81 -13.28 0.39 8.95
CA ASP A 81 -13.11 1.16 10.20
C ASP A 81 -12.61 0.33 11.39
N GLN A 82 -11.80 -0.67 11.13
CA GLN A 82 -11.24 -1.50 12.18
C GLN A 82 -10.10 -0.79 12.89
N GLY A 83 -10.13 -0.83 14.23
CA GLY A 83 -9.01 -0.46 15.09
C GLY A 83 -8.17 -1.68 15.40
N GLN A 84 -6.90 -1.46 15.71
CA GLN A 84 -6.00 -2.51 16.14
C GLN A 84 -6.25 -2.85 17.62
N VAL A 85 -6.42 -4.13 17.93
CA VAL A 85 -6.58 -4.63 19.29
C VAL A 85 -5.32 -5.37 19.70
N ILE A 86 -4.75 -4.96 20.82
CA ILE A 86 -3.56 -5.57 21.41
C ILE A 86 -3.95 -6.10 22.79
N GLY A 87 -3.65 -7.36 23.05
CA GLY A 87 -3.82 -7.98 24.36
C GLY A 87 -2.48 -8.32 24.98
N ALA A 88 -2.42 -8.32 26.30
CA ALA A 88 -1.29 -8.78 27.07
C ALA A 88 -1.76 -9.61 28.26
N HIS A 89 -1.00 -10.64 28.62
CA HIS A 89 -1.21 -11.42 29.84
C HIS A 89 0.09 -11.54 30.61
N GLY A 90 -0.03 -11.62 31.92
CA GLY A 90 1.08 -11.87 32.85
C GLY A 90 0.58 -12.71 34.01
N ASP A 91 1.44 -12.96 34.99
CA ASP A 91 1.07 -13.76 36.16
C ASP A 91 -0.10 -13.12 36.92
N GLY A 92 -1.28 -13.74 36.75
CA GLY A 92 -2.51 -13.35 37.41
C GLY A 92 -3.32 -12.21 36.78
N PHE A 93 -2.95 -11.71 35.58
CA PHE A 93 -3.75 -10.70 34.89
C PHE A 93 -3.84 -10.91 33.37
N VAL A 94 -4.96 -10.49 32.80
CA VAL A 94 -5.17 -10.33 31.35
C VAL A 94 -5.61 -8.90 31.09
N ARG A 95 -4.91 -8.19 30.24
CA ARG A 95 -5.24 -6.82 29.85
C ARG A 95 -5.39 -6.72 28.35
N THR A 96 -6.51 -6.21 27.90
CA THR A 96 -6.78 -5.91 26.48
C THR A 96 -6.80 -4.40 26.28
N MET A 97 -6.07 -3.93 25.31
CA MET A 97 -6.03 -2.52 24.91
C MET A 97 -6.52 -2.39 23.48
N ASN A 98 -7.58 -1.62 23.27
CA ASN A 98 -8.04 -1.25 21.95
C ASN A 98 -7.33 0.03 21.53
N ALA A 99 -6.39 -0.08 20.61
CA ALA A 99 -5.77 1.07 19.95
C ALA A 99 -6.72 1.61 18.86
N ARG A 100 -7.85 2.16 19.30
CA ARG A 100 -8.80 2.87 18.45
C ARG A 100 -8.54 4.36 18.60
N GLN A 101 -8.33 5.04 17.49
CA GLN A 101 -8.25 6.50 17.53
C GLN A 101 -9.62 7.08 17.93
N THR A 102 -9.62 8.22 18.59
CA THR A 102 -10.85 8.92 19.04
C THR A 102 -11.78 9.27 17.87
N TRP A 103 -11.24 9.41 16.69
CA TRP A 103 -11.95 9.58 15.41
C TRP A 103 -11.90 8.27 14.64
N SER A 104 -12.80 8.12 13.67
CA SER A 104 -12.79 6.98 12.76
C SER A 104 -11.39 6.74 12.17
N ASN A 105 -10.94 5.47 12.17
CA ASN A 105 -9.71 5.07 11.48
C ASN A 105 -9.84 5.14 9.95
N ARG A 106 -11.04 5.46 9.48
CA ARG A 106 -11.36 5.68 8.07
C ARG A 106 -10.84 7.03 7.62
N SER A 107 -10.07 7.05 6.54
CA SER A 107 -9.58 8.30 5.94
C SER A 107 -10.06 8.46 4.51
N PHE A 108 -10.45 9.68 4.20
CA PHE A 108 -10.92 10.09 2.86
C PHE A 108 -9.86 10.99 2.24
N ARG A 109 -9.56 10.75 0.97
CA ARG A 109 -8.62 11.58 0.21
C ARG A 109 -9.25 11.99 -1.11
N ILE A 110 -9.24 13.29 -1.38
CA ILE A 110 -9.62 13.87 -2.67
C ILE A 110 -8.34 14.41 -3.31
N GLY A 111 -8.12 14.09 -4.57
CA GLY A 111 -6.99 14.58 -5.34
C GLY A 111 -7.45 15.18 -6.66
N LEU A 112 -6.89 16.34 -7.00
CA LEU A 112 -7.06 16.98 -8.28
C LEU A 112 -5.68 17.22 -8.89
N THR A 113 -5.46 16.72 -10.08
CA THR A 113 -4.18 16.85 -10.79
C THR A 113 -4.42 17.55 -12.12
N TYR A 114 -3.67 18.59 -12.36
CA TYR A 114 -3.67 19.29 -13.64
C TYR A 114 -2.28 19.23 -14.27
N ASN A 115 -2.17 18.68 -15.48
CA ASN A 115 -0.93 18.56 -16.22
C ASN A 115 -0.77 19.74 -17.17
N PHE A 116 0.13 20.64 -16.84
CA PHE A 116 0.52 21.74 -17.72
C PHE A 116 1.45 21.21 -18.81
N LYS A 117 1.00 21.15 -20.03
CA LYS A 117 1.89 20.99 -21.18
C LYS A 117 2.48 22.36 -21.54
N SER A 118 3.39 22.87 -20.73
CA SER A 118 4.17 24.05 -21.03
C SER A 118 5.57 23.59 -21.45
N GLY A 119 5.78 23.44 -22.74
CA GLY A 119 7.07 23.13 -23.29
C GLY A 119 6.98 22.85 -24.78
N LYS A 120 7.72 23.62 -25.61
CA LYS A 120 8.07 23.25 -26.97
C LYS A 120 8.67 21.85 -26.91
N ALA A 121 8.14 20.91 -27.69
CA ALA A 121 8.76 19.62 -27.88
C ALA A 121 10.24 19.86 -28.23
N PHE A 122 11.14 19.49 -27.33
CA PHE A 122 12.58 19.49 -27.63
C PHE A 122 12.77 18.42 -28.71
N LYS A 123 12.80 18.83 -29.98
CA LYS A 123 13.33 17.96 -31.03
C LYS A 123 14.78 17.71 -30.64
N ARG A 124 15.09 16.53 -30.14
CA ARG A 124 16.46 16.06 -30.08
C ARG A 124 16.98 16.13 -31.52
N LYS A 125 17.84 17.08 -31.78
CA LYS A 125 18.68 17.08 -32.96
C LYS A 125 19.44 15.74 -32.89
N ALA A 126 19.19 14.86 -33.85
CA ALA A 126 20.03 13.66 -33.99
C ALA A 126 21.45 14.17 -34.08
N VAL A 127 22.24 13.90 -33.07
CA VAL A 127 23.69 14.08 -33.16
C VAL A 127 24.11 12.94 -34.07
N GLU A 128 24.27 13.24 -35.35
CA GLU A 128 25.03 12.35 -36.23
C GLU A 128 26.44 12.28 -35.61
N ALA A 129 26.68 11.16 -34.96
CA ALA A 129 28.01 10.82 -34.51
C ALA A 129 28.94 10.93 -35.71
N GLY A 130 29.96 11.71 -35.59
CA GLY A 130 30.90 12.05 -36.65
C GLY A 130 31.77 10.88 -37.14
N SER A 131 31.13 9.80 -37.58
CA SER A 131 31.77 8.66 -38.27
C SER A 131 31.65 8.74 -39.79
N ALA A 132 31.02 9.80 -40.33
CA ALA A 132 30.93 9.98 -41.78
C ALA A 132 32.23 10.55 -42.36
N ASP A 133 33.07 11.23 -41.56
CA ASP A 133 34.32 11.86 -42.02
C ASP A 133 35.52 10.88 -42.08
N GLU A 134 35.43 9.74 -41.43
CA GLU A 134 36.51 8.74 -41.44
C GLU A 134 36.45 7.76 -42.62
N LYS A 135 35.25 7.65 -43.25
CA LYS A 135 35.06 6.78 -44.43
C LYS A 135 35.54 7.38 -45.76
N SER A 136 35.84 8.65 -45.78
CA SER A 136 36.33 9.31 -47.02
C SER A 136 37.87 9.38 -47.14
N ARG A 137 38.60 8.75 -46.19
CA ARG A 137 40.07 8.76 -46.16
C ARG A 137 40.73 7.38 -46.34
N LEU A 138 39.95 6.37 -46.75
CA LEU A 138 40.48 5.06 -47.13
C LEU A 138 40.31 4.84 -48.60
#